data_902f449da39e099620dae7857195a910
#
_entry.id   902f449da39e099620dae7857195a910
#
_cell.length_a   1.000
_cell.length_b   1.000
_cell.length_c   1.000
_cell.angle_alpha   90.00
_cell.angle_beta   90.00
_cell.angle_gamma   90.00
#
_symmetry.space_group_name_H-M   'P 1'
#
loop_
_entity.id
_entity.type
_entity.pdbx_description
1 polymer ?
#
loop_
_entity_poly.entity_id
_entity_poly.type
_entity_poly.pdbx_seq_one_letter_code
_entity_poly.pdbx_strand_id
1 'polypeptide(L)'
;MTETLKIKCTKEGILTIVLNRPQSMNCMNLEMVTSINKLIEETNFDQSVRVVIFTGADPPEGKKPSFSAGADLIERKNFTDDQVRRFIASVRSTMFTVENARVPVIAAINGYAFGGGIELALSCDLRIASSMALMGLTETSLGIIPGGGGTQRLPRIVGLAKAKELIYTARKIDAKEAFEIGLVNKVVESDKLMEEAISLALEISKNAPIAVQQSKFAINNGMECSLGIALPLESKAYEITIPTYDRKEALAAFSEKRKPNFKGI
;
A
#
# COMPACT_ATOMS: atom_id res chain seq x y z
N MET A 1 -5.73 -0.56 -21.20
CA MET A 1 -4.74 -0.58 -20.10
C MET A 1 -3.78 0.56 -20.36
N THR A 2 -3.47 1.34 -19.37
CA THR A 2 -2.54 2.46 -19.52
C THR A 2 -1.11 1.91 -19.59
N GLU A 3 -0.20 2.58 -20.32
CA GLU A 3 1.21 2.17 -20.38
C GLU A 3 1.93 2.35 -19.02
N THR A 4 1.34 3.14 -18.11
CA THR A 4 1.93 3.52 -16.81
C THR A 4 1.80 2.44 -15.72
N LEU A 5 0.93 1.44 -15.91
CA LEU A 5 0.76 0.30 -15.01
C LEU A 5 0.80 -1.02 -15.76
N LYS A 6 1.49 -2.03 -15.20
CA LYS A 6 1.33 -3.43 -15.61
C LYS A 6 0.57 -4.18 -14.51
N ILE A 7 -0.38 -5.02 -14.92
CA ILE A 7 -1.30 -5.69 -14.02
C ILE A 7 -1.24 -7.19 -14.27
N LYS A 8 -1.13 -7.97 -13.19
CA LYS A 8 -1.18 -9.44 -13.24
C LYS A 8 -2.02 -9.94 -12.07
N CYS A 9 -3.04 -10.75 -12.35
CA CYS A 9 -3.81 -11.41 -11.31
C CYS A 9 -3.56 -12.92 -11.35
N THR A 10 -3.38 -13.56 -10.20
CA THR A 10 -3.22 -15.01 -10.08
C THR A 10 -4.58 -15.67 -9.84
N LYS A 11 -4.64 -17.00 -9.95
CA LYS A 11 -5.84 -17.79 -9.66
C LYS A 11 -6.26 -17.72 -8.18
N GLU A 12 -5.29 -17.46 -7.30
CA GLU A 12 -5.50 -17.29 -5.85
C GLU A 12 -6.00 -15.88 -5.47
N GLY A 13 -6.24 -15.02 -6.47
CA GLY A 13 -6.77 -13.66 -6.28
C GLY A 13 -5.70 -12.65 -5.83
N ILE A 14 -4.42 -12.88 -6.14
CA ILE A 14 -3.36 -11.91 -5.87
C ILE A 14 -3.21 -10.99 -7.09
N LEU A 15 -3.58 -9.73 -6.92
CA LEU A 15 -3.45 -8.69 -7.93
C LEU A 15 -2.13 -7.94 -7.74
N THR A 16 -1.18 -8.14 -8.65
CA THR A 16 0.07 -7.39 -8.68
C THR A 16 -0.06 -6.19 -9.61
N ILE A 17 0.20 -5.01 -9.09
CA ILE A 17 0.21 -3.72 -9.80
C ILE A 17 1.66 -3.24 -9.85
N VAL A 18 2.24 -3.20 -11.04
CA VAL A 18 3.59 -2.73 -11.27
C VAL A 18 3.54 -1.30 -11.78
N LEU A 19 4.16 -0.37 -11.05
CA LEU A 19 4.35 1.01 -11.47
C LEU A 19 5.34 1.01 -12.65
N ASN A 20 4.87 1.34 -13.87
CA ASN A 20 5.60 1.05 -15.11
C ASN A 20 6.03 2.32 -15.84
N ARG A 21 6.89 3.11 -15.21
CA ARG A 21 7.61 4.23 -15.84
C ARG A 21 9.11 4.17 -15.46
N PRO A 22 9.80 3.03 -15.75
CA PRO A 22 11.16 2.79 -15.25
C PRO A 22 12.18 3.80 -15.75
N GLN A 23 11.97 4.41 -16.92
CA GLN A 23 12.83 5.48 -17.46
C GLN A 23 12.84 6.73 -16.57
N SER A 24 11.74 6.98 -15.86
CA SER A 24 11.55 8.10 -14.94
C SER A 24 11.57 7.64 -13.48
N MET A 25 12.26 6.52 -13.14
CA MET A 25 12.30 5.94 -11.80
C MET A 25 10.89 5.71 -11.22
N ASN A 26 9.95 5.31 -12.06
CA ASN A 26 8.54 5.10 -11.73
C ASN A 26 7.87 6.33 -11.07
N CYS A 27 8.29 7.56 -11.46
CA CYS A 27 7.63 8.77 -11.02
C CYS A 27 6.15 8.78 -11.41
N MET A 28 5.32 9.24 -10.49
CA MET A 28 3.88 9.32 -10.66
C MET A 28 3.50 10.61 -11.40
N ASN A 29 3.09 10.48 -12.65
CA ASN A 29 2.39 11.52 -13.40
C ASN A 29 0.87 11.41 -13.16
N LEU A 30 0.11 12.38 -13.68
CA LEU A 30 -1.34 12.42 -13.46
C LEU A 30 -2.04 11.15 -14.00
N GLU A 31 -1.58 10.62 -15.13
CA GLU A 31 -2.12 9.38 -15.71
C GLU A 31 -1.93 8.19 -14.77
N MET A 32 -0.73 7.99 -14.21
CA MET A 32 -0.48 6.90 -13.26
C MET A 32 -1.32 7.05 -11.99
N VAL A 33 -1.40 8.25 -11.43
CA VAL A 33 -2.19 8.55 -10.23
C VAL A 33 -3.67 8.21 -10.45
N THR A 34 -4.25 8.68 -11.55
CA THR A 34 -5.67 8.41 -11.87
C THR A 34 -5.92 6.95 -12.20
N SER A 35 -4.96 6.28 -12.84
CA SER A 35 -5.05 4.86 -13.16
C SER A 35 -5.01 3.98 -11.92
N ILE A 36 -4.16 4.30 -10.93
CA ILE A 36 -4.14 3.60 -9.64
C ILE A 36 -5.49 3.77 -8.94
N ASN A 37 -5.99 5.01 -8.85
CA ASN A 37 -7.27 5.30 -8.20
C ASN A 37 -8.39 4.45 -8.80
N LYS A 38 -8.57 4.53 -10.12
CA LYS A 38 -9.59 3.77 -10.85
C LYS A 38 -9.46 2.26 -10.64
N LEU A 39 -8.24 1.72 -10.75
CA LEU A 39 -8.01 0.29 -10.60
C LEU A 39 -8.38 -0.22 -9.19
N ILE A 40 -8.00 0.54 -8.16
CA ILE A 40 -8.36 0.15 -6.77
C ILE A 40 -9.87 0.28 -6.52
N GLU A 41 -10.53 1.30 -7.06
CA GLU A 41 -11.99 1.40 -7.02
C GLU A 41 -12.66 0.18 -7.69
N GLU A 42 -12.19 -0.24 -8.87
CA GLU A 42 -12.68 -1.43 -9.57
C GLU A 42 -12.48 -2.72 -8.75
N THR A 43 -11.33 -2.88 -8.06
CA THR A 43 -11.07 -4.05 -7.21
C THR A 43 -12.04 -4.17 -6.03
N ASN A 44 -12.65 -3.07 -5.58
CA ASN A 44 -13.64 -3.11 -4.50
C ASN A 44 -14.93 -3.87 -4.90
N PHE A 45 -15.19 -4.00 -6.19
CA PHE A 45 -16.33 -4.74 -6.75
C PHE A 45 -15.95 -6.12 -7.28
N ASP A 46 -14.66 -6.43 -7.43
CA ASP A 46 -14.19 -7.73 -7.92
C ASP A 46 -13.92 -8.69 -6.75
N GLN A 47 -14.87 -9.58 -6.49
CA GLN A 47 -14.78 -10.57 -5.42
C GLN A 47 -13.66 -11.61 -5.62
N SER A 48 -13.10 -11.72 -6.82
CA SER A 48 -11.98 -12.62 -7.10
C SER A 48 -10.65 -12.10 -6.54
N VAL A 49 -10.52 -10.78 -6.34
CA VAL A 49 -9.31 -10.17 -5.76
C VAL A 49 -9.33 -10.33 -4.23
N ARG A 50 -8.25 -10.89 -3.70
CA ARG A 50 -8.05 -11.21 -2.28
C ARG A 50 -6.98 -10.33 -1.63
N VAL A 51 -5.92 -9.99 -2.36
CA VAL A 51 -4.79 -9.16 -1.92
C VAL A 51 -4.26 -8.38 -3.11
N VAL A 52 -3.86 -7.13 -2.88
CA VAL A 52 -3.16 -6.29 -3.87
C VAL A 52 -1.69 -6.17 -3.47
N ILE A 53 -0.78 -6.25 -4.45
CA ILE A 53 0.64 -5.98 -4.27
C ILE A 53 1.05 -4.85 -5.21
N PHE A 54 1.64 -3.78 -4.67
CA PHE A 54 2.33 -2.75 -5.46
C PHE A 54 3.83 -3.02 -5.50
N THR A 55 4.45 -2.84 -6.68
CA THR A 55 5.91 -2.81 -6.84
C THR A 55 6.30 -1.91 -8.01
N GLY A 56 7.58 -1.56 -8.12
CA GLY A 56 8.10 -0.81 -9.27
C GLY A 56 8.57 -1.73 -10.39
N ALA A 57 8.44 -1.30 -11.65
CA ALA A 57 9.02 -1.99 -12.79
C ALA A 57 10.55 -2.01 -12.70
N ASP A 58 11.15 -3.05 -13.26
CA ASP A 58 12.61 -3.19 -13.34
C ASP A 58 13.23 -2.00 -14.08
N PRO A 59 14.35 -1.49 -13.58
CA PRO A 59 15.01 -0.35 -14.20
C PRO A 59 15.63 -0.74 -15.55
N PRO A 60 15.88 0.25 -16.44
CA PRO A 60 16.77 0.05 -17.57
C PRO A 60 18.16 -0.37 -17.11
N GLU A 61 18.91 -1.01 -18.02
CA GLU A 61 20.28 -1.45 -17.75
C GLU A 61 21.15 -0.31 -17.19
N GLY A 62 21.93 -0.62 -16.15
CA GLY A 62 22.80 0.34 -15.46
C GLY A 62 22.07 1.34 -14.54
N LYS A 63 20.74 1.29 -14.44
CA LYS A 63 19.95 2.13 -13.51
C LYS A 63 19.65 1.38 -12.21
N LYS A 64 19.49 2.14 -11.13
CA LYS A 64 19.07 1.58 -9.83
C LYS A 64 17.57 1.30 -9.83
N PRO A 65 17.14 0.22 -9.15
CA PRO A 65 15.72 -0.09 -9.02
C PRO A 65 14.99 1.00 -8.22
N SER A 66 13.73 1.20 -8.55
CA SER A 66 12.89 2.17 -7.90
C SER A 66 11.46 1.63 -7.77
N PHE A 67 10.92 1.70 -6.57
CA PHE A 67 9.48 1.55 -6.36
C PHE A 67 8.77 2.75 -7.02
N SER A 68 9.06 3.95 -6.55
CA SER A 68 8.70 5.22 -7.17
C SER A 68 9.51 6.37 -6.56
N ALA A 69 10.08 7.24 -7.39
CA ALA A 69 10.77 8.43 -6.91
C ALA A 69 9.82 9.61 -6.61
N GLY A 70 8.51 9.37 -6.56
CA GLY A 70 7.49 10.35 -6.19
C GLY A 70 6.81 11.02 -7.37
N ALA A 71 6.31 12.23 -7.16
CA ALA A 71 5.63 12.98 -8.21
C ALA A 71 6.60 13.35 -9.36
N ASP A 72 6.09 13.29 -10.60
CA ASP A 72 6.88 13.67 -11.78
C ASP A 72 7.07 15.19 -11.81
N LEU A 73 8.26 15.63 -11.39
CA LEU A 73 8.62 17.05 -11.34
C LEU A 73 8.80 17.65 -12.75
N ILE A 74 9.09 16.82 -13.77
CA ILE A 74 9.21 17.27 -15.16
C ILE A 74 7.82 17.64 -15.69
N GLU A 75 6.82 16.78 -15.48
CA GLU A 75 5.43 17.09 -15.82
C GLU A 75 4.95 18.35 -15.09
N ARG A 76 5.28 18.48 -13.79
CA ARG A 76 4.83 19.60 -12.96
C ARG A 76 5.52 20.92 -13.22
N LYS A 77 6.65 20.95 -13.92
CA LYS A 77 7.45 22.16 -14.13
C LYS A 77 6.64 23.33 -14.72
N ASN A 78 5.68 23.00 -15.56
CA ASN A 78 4.87 24.01 -16.27
C ASN A 78 3.44 24.13 -15.71
N PHE A 79 3.14 23.49 -14.57
CA PHE A 79 1.82 23.60 -13.95
C PHE A 79 1.60 25.00 -13.36
N THR A 80 0.42 25.53 -13.59
CA THR A 80 -0.07 26.69 -12.82
C THR A 80 -0.36 26.25 -11.37
N ASP A 81 -0.43 27.21 -10.45
CA ASP A 81 -0.77 26.91 -9.05
C ASP A 81 -2.06 26.12 -8.91
N ASP A 82 -3.06 26.38 -9.75
CA ASP A 82 -4.32 25.64 -9.73
C ASP A 82 -4.15 24.19 -10.20
N GLN A 83 -3.34 23.96 -11.23
CA GLN A 83 -3.00 22.61 -11.69
C GLN A 83 -2.21 21.83 -10.62
N VAL A 84 -1.32 22.51 -9.89
CA VAL A 84 -0.61 21.91 -8.75
C VAL A 84 -1.60 21.49 -7.67
N ARG A 85 -2.57 22.37 -7.29
CA ARG A 85 -3.60 22.05 -6.30
C ARG A 85 -4.43 20.84 -6.71
N ARG A 86 -4.86 20.77 -7.97
CA ARG A 86 -5.64 19.63 -8.51
C ARG A 86 -4.83 18.35 -8.53
N PHE A 87 -3.56 18.41 -8.95
CA PHE A 87 -2.68 17.24 -8.93
C PHE A 87 -2.50 16.68 -7.52
N ILE A 88 -2.20 17.54 -6.54
CA ILE A 88 -2.05 17.11 -5.14
C ILE A 88 -3.37 16.56 -4.56
N ALA A 89 -4.51 17.13 -4.92
CA ALA A 89 -5.82 16.59 -4.55
C ALA A 89 -6.03 15.19 -5.13
N SER A 90 -5.66 14.96 -6.40
CA SER A 90 -5.72 13.63 -7.04
C SER A 90 -4.79 12.62 -6.35
N VAL A 91 -3.55 13.01 -6.05
CA VAL A 91 -2.60 12.16 -5.30
C VAL A 91 -3.19 11.78 -3.95
N ARG A 92 -3.71 12.74 -3.19
CA ARG A 92 -4.31 12.51 -1.86
C ARG A 92 -5.52 11.57 -1.94
N SER A 93 -6.39 11.79 -2.93
CA SER A 93 -7.55 10.91 -3.18
C SER A 93 -7.08 9.49 -3.47
N THR A 94 -6.08 9.31 -4.34
CA THR A 94 -5.54 8.00 -4.69
C THR A 94 -4.97 7.28 -3.47
N MET A 95 -4.17 7.98 -2.62
CA MET A 95 -3.63 7.38 -1.40
C MET A 95 -4.76 6.98 -0.42
N PHE A 96 -5.81 7.78 -0.33
CA PHE A 96 -6.99 7.46 0.47
C PHE A 96 -7.73 6.23 -0.08
N THR A 97 -7.90 6.13 -1.40
CA THR A 97 -8.52 4.97 -2.05
C THR A 97 -7.72 3.68 -1.82
N VAL A 98 -6.38 3.75 -1.89
CA VAL A 98 -5.49 2.61 -1.60
C VAL A 98 -5.62 2.15 -0.14
N GLU A 99 -5.58 3.07 0.81
CA GLU A 99 -5.71 2.79 2.25
C GLU A 99 -7.06 2.14 2.58
N ASN A 100 -8.13 2.61 1.93
CA ASN A 100 -9.49 2.13 2.12
C ASN A 100 -9.90 1.03 1.11
N ALA A 101 -8.95 0.46 0.38
CA ALA A 101 -9.23 -0.71 -0.46
C ALA A 101 -9.87 -1.82 0.38
N ARG A 102 -10.90 -2.47 -0.19
CA ARG A 102 -11.64 -3.57 0.47
C ARG A 102 -10.73 -4.70 0.94
N VAL A 103 -9.68 -4.99 0.18
CA VAL A 103 -8.72 -6.07 0.46
C VAL A 103 -7.41 -5.54 1.00
N PRO A 104 -6.60 -6.35 1.70
CA PRO A 104 -5.25 -5.99 2.10
C PRO A 104 -4.37 -5.58 0.92
N VAL A 105 -3.54 -4.56 1.14
CA VAL A 105 -2.60 -4.01 0.16
C VAL A 105 -1.18 -4.11 0.71
N ILE A 106 -0.27 -4.68 -0.08
CA ILE A 106 1.14 -4.85 0.27
C ILE A 106 1.99 -3.97 -0.65
N ALA A 107 2.89 -3.17 -0.10
CA ALA A 107 3.95 -2.52 -0.85
C ALA A 107 5.22 -3.39 -0.85
N ALA A 108 5.62 -3.89 -2.01
CA ALA A 108 6.90 -4.55 -2.25
C ALA A 108 7.90 -3.53 -2.79
N ILE A 109 8.66 -2.91 -1.88
CA ILE A 109 9.55 -1.78 -2.17
C ILE A 109 10.87 -2.30 -2.74
N ASN A 110 10.97 -2.35 -4.07
CA ASN A 110 12.10 -2.95 -4.79
C ASN A 110 13.33 -2.05 -4.91
N GLY A 111 13.27 -0.78 -4.47
CA GLY A 111 14.37 0.16 -4.58
C GLY A 111 14.01 1.53 -3.99
N TYR A 112 14.33 2.60 -4.71
CA TYR A 112 14.05 3.96 -4.26
C TYR A 112 12.56 4.21 -4.08
N ALA A 113 12.16 4.73 -2.91
CA ALA A 113 10.81 5.17 -2.60
C ALA A 113 10.87 6.56 -1.97
N PHE A 114 10.68 7.62 -2.78
CA PHE A 114 10.80 9.00 -2.32
C PHE A 114 9.50 9.77 -2.50
N GLY A 115 9.26 10.75 -1.62
CA GLY A 115 8.11 11.64 -1.71
C GLY A 115 6.80 10.90 -1.89
N GLY A 116 6.04 11.19 -2.94
CA GLY A 116 4.80 10.47 -3.26
C GLY A 116 4.95 8.96 -3.36
N GLY A 117 6.15 8.44 -3.69
CA GLY A 117 6.41 6.99 -3.74
C GLY A 117 6.34 6.35 -2.37
N ILE A 118 6.98 6.96 -1.35
CA ILE A 118 6.83 6.46 0.02
C ILE A 118 5.43 6.77 0.57
N GLU A 119 4.76 7.86 0.14
CA GLU A 119 3.37 8.13 0.52
C GLU A 119 2.42 7.03 0.03
N LEU A 120 2.63 6.50 -1.20
CA LEU A 120 1.91 5.33 -1.70
C LEU A 120 2.20 4.08 -0.83
N ALA A 121 3.45 3.83 -0.51
CA ALA A 121 3.80 2.70 0.36
C ALA A 121 3.21 2.85 1.78
N LEU A 122 3.12 4.07 2.32
CA LEU A 122 2.49 4.38 3.60
C LEU A 122 0.96 4.20 3.59
N SER A 123 0.33 4.30 2.42
CA SER A 123 -1.12 4.04 2.28
C SER A 123 -1.45 2.55 2.10
N CYS A 124 -0.45 1.69 1.90
CA CYS A 124 -0.62 0.24 1.92
C CYS A 124 -0.68 -0.27 3.37
N ASP A 125 -1.33 -1.42 3.59
CA ASP A 125 -1.43 -2.04 4.92
C ASP A 125 -0.06 -2.55 5.40
N LEU A 126 0.68 -3.23 4.52
CA LEU A 126 1.96 -3.86 4.82
C LEU A 126 3.04 -3.41 3.84
N ARG A 127 4.30 -3.39 4.30
CA ARG A 127 5.48 -2.98 3.52
C ARG A 127 6.59 -3.99 3.69
N ILE A 128 7.08 -4.54 2.56
CA ILE A 128 8.28 -5.37 2.51
C ILE A 128 9.30 -4.62 1.66
N ALA A 129 10.51 -4.49 2.14
CA ALA A 129 11.55 -3.77 1.43
C ALA A 129 12.70 -4.70 0.98
N SER A 130 13.22 -4.45 -0.20
CA SER A 130 14.52 -4.95 -0.61
C SER A 130 15.60 -4.39 0.30
N SER A 131 16.64 -5.18 0.61
CA SER A 131 17.84 -4.73 1.33
C SER A 131 18.54 -3.52 0.67
N MET A 132 18.29 -3.31 -0.64
CA MET A 132 18.82 -2.19 -1.42
C MET A 132 17.90 -0.96 -1.46
N ALA A 133 16.72 -1.02 -0.79
CA ALA A 133 15.77 0.08 -0.81
C ALA A 133 16.29 1.29 -0.03
N LEU A 134 15.98 2.48 -0.56
CA LEU A 134 16.25 3.76 0.08
C LEU A 134 14.95 4.55 0.09
N MET A 135 14.54 5.03 1.25
CA MET A 135 13.21 5.63 1.46
C MET A 135 13.33 7.02 2.08
N GLY A 136 12.38 7.91 1.80
CA GLY A 136 12.34 9.21 2.45
C GLY A 136 11.26 10.15 1.92
N LEU A 137 10.75 10.99 2.82
CA LEU A 137 9.92 12.15 2.49
C LEU A 137 10.86 13.35 2.30
N THR A 138 11.19 13.65 1.04
CA THR A 138 12.24 14.63 0.68
C THR A 138 11.70 15.99 0.30
N GLU A 139 10.41 16.22 0.44
CA GLU A 139 9.68 17.37 -0.06
C GLU A 139 10.15 18.70 0.56
N THR A 140 10.54 18.71 1.83
CA THR A 140 10.99 19.94 2.49
C THR A 140 12.27 20.50 1.88
N SER A 141 13.13 19.66 1.32
CA SER A 141 14.30 20.12 0.55
C SER A 141 13.95 20.78 -0.79
N LEU A 142 12.70 20.66 -1.23
CA LEU A 142 12.15 21.27 -2.45
C LEU A 142 11.23 22.46 -2.14
N GLY A 143 11.17 22.92 -0.88
CA GLY A 143 10.33 24.05 -0.47
C GLY A 143 8.83 23.72 -0.36
N ILE A 144 8.46 22.44 -0.32
CA ILE A 144 7.07 21.97 -0.18
C ILE A 144 6.98 20.93 0.97
N ILE A 145 5.77 20.51 1.28
CA ILE A 145 5.53 19.43 2.26
C ILE A 145 5.04 18.16 1.56
N PRO A 146 5.13 16.98 2.20
CA PRO A 146 4.44 15.77 1.75
C PRO A 146 2.94 16.03 1.61
N GLY A 147 2.41 15.91 0.39
CA GLY A 147 1.03 16.31 0.05
C GLY A 147 0.04 15.17 -0.10
N GLY A 148 0.53 13.93 -0.25
CA GLY A 148 -0.28 12.71 -0.39
C GLY A 148 -0.65 12.04 0.94
N GLY A 149 -0.29 12.66 2.07
CA GLY A 149 -0.62 12.16 3.42
C GLY A 149 0.58 11.70 4.25
N GLY A 150 1.82 11.86 3.76
CA GLY A 150 3.03 11.48 4.46
C GLY A 150 3.16 12.12 5.84
N THR A 151 2.78 13.40 5.99
CA THR A 151 2.77 14.11 7.28
C THR A 151 1.80 13.51 8.29
N GLN A 152 0.82 12.73 7.86
CA GLN A 152 -0.19 12.11 8.70
C GLN A 152 0.09 10.62 8.96
N ARG A 153 0.45 9.86 7.89
CA ARG A 153 0.67 8.41 8.01
C ARG A 153 2.00 8.06 8.65
N LEU A 154 3.10 8.77 8.28
CA LEU A 154 4.41 8.45 8.83
C LEU A 154 4.44 8.53 10.37
N PRO A 155 3.95 9.61 11.04
CA PRO A 155 4.00 9.69 12.50
C PRO A 155 3.12 8.64 13.20
N ARG A 156 2.07 8.14 12.57
CA ARG A 156 1.23 7.06 13.10
C ARG A 156 1.95 5.70 13.06
N ILE A 157 2.95 5.54 12.17
CA ILE A 157 3.72 4.30 12.01
C ILE A 157 5.00 4.33 12.85
N VAL A 158 5.83 5.39 12.73
CA VAL A 158 7.16 5.44 13.34
C VAL A 158 7.23 6.33 14.59
N GLY A 159 6.11 6.89 14.99
CA GLY A 159 6.03 7.84 16.10
C GLY A 159 6.41 9.27 15.71
N LEU A 160 5.92 10.22 16.51
CA LEU A 160 5.94 11.65 16.17
C LEU A 160 7.37 12.23 16.03
N ALA A 161 8.27 11.88 16.96
CA ALA A 161 9.62 12.44 16.96
C ALA A 161 10.44 12.00 15.75
N LYS A 162 10.39 10.68 15.44
CA LYS A 162 11.10 10.11 14.27
C LYS A 162 10.53 10.66 12.96
N ALA A 163 9.21 10.77 12.84
CA ALA A 163 8.59 11.35 11.64
C ALA A 163 9.01 12.82 11.43
N LYS A 164 9.04 13.63 12.48
CA LYS A 164 9.52 15.03 12.42
C LYS A 164 10.97 15.10 11.99
N GLU A 165 11.85 14.27 12.57
CA GLU A 165 13.26 14.19 12.18
C GLU A 165 13.38 13.91 10.67
N LEU A 166 12.73 12.85 10.17
CA LEU A 166 12.81 12.45 8.77
C LEU A 166 12.28 13.52 7.81
N ILE A 167 11.11 14.11 8.12
CA ILE A 167 10.48 15.12 7.25
C ILE A 167 11.25 16.43 7.29
N TYR A 168 11.68 16.92 8.47
CA TYR A 168 12.34 18.23 8.57
C TYR A 168 13.74 18.22 7.95
N THR A 169 14.46 17.11 8.07
CA THR A 169 15.80 16.96 7.50
C THR A 169 15.77 16.52 6.03
N ALA A 170 14.62 16.07 5.52
CA ALA A 170 14.49 15.46 4.20
C ALA A 170 15.50 14.29 3.96
N ARG A 171 16.04 13.70 5.04
CA ARG A 171 17.02 12.63 4.92
C ARG A 171 16.40 11.34 4.43
N LYS A 172 17.21 10.57 3.78
CA LYS A 172 16.87 9.23 3.28
C LYS A 172 17.36 8.20 4.27
N ILE A 173 16.60 7.13 4.44
CA ILE A 173 16.94 5.99 5.28
C ILE A 173 17.04 4.73 4.44
N ASP A 174 17.92 3.83 4.82
CA ASP A 174 18.05 2.51 4.19
C ASP A 174 16.98 1.53 4.73
N ALA A 175 16.96 0.33 4.15
CA ALA A 175 15.99 -0.70 4.52
C ALA A 175 16.18 -1.16 5.97
N LYS A 176 17.41 -1.17 6.49
CA LYS A 176 17.71 -1.58 7.85
C LYS A 176 17.13 -0.60 8.86
N GLU A 177 17.44 0.70 8.71
CA GLU A 177 16.85 1.73 9.59
C GLU A 177 15.32 1.75 9.48
N ALA A 178 14.77 1.58 8.26
CA ALA A 178 13.33 1.51 8.06
C ALA A 178 12.68 0.35 8.82
N PHE A 179 13.35 -0.80 8.93
CA PHE A 179 12.89 -1.91 9.74
C PHE A 179 13.01 -1.64 11.24
N GLU A 180 14.13 -1.08 11.68
CA GLU A 180 14.38 -0.76 13.10
C GLU A 180 13.37 0.24 13.67
N ILE A 181 12.90 1.19 12.87
CA ILE A 181 11.87 2.17 13.27
C ILE A 181 10.42 1.72 13.01
N GLY A 182 10.22 0.50 12.50
CA GLY A 182 8.88 -0.05 12.23
C GLY A 182 8.22 0.49 10.96
N LEU A 183 8.97 1.19 10.08
CA LEU A 183 8.43 1.69 8.81
C LEU A 183 8.09 0.55 7.85
N VAL A 184 8.89 -0.52 7.84
CA VAL A 184 8.64 -1.72 7.04
C VAL A 184 8.50 -2.95 7.93
N ASN A 185 7.68 -3.91 7.51
CA ASN A 185 7.39 -5.14 8.25
C ASN A 185 8.53 -6.18 8.10
N LYS A 186 9.23 -6.15 6.96
CA LYS A 186 10.30 -7.11 6.65
C LYS A 186 11.28 -6.52 5.66
N VAL A 187 12.56 -6.94 5.77
CA VAL A 187 13.60 -6.68 4.78
C VAL A 187 14.11 -8.00 4.25
N VAL A 188 14.28 -8.09 2.94
CA VAL A 188 14.76 -9.29 2.25
C VAL A 188 15.75 -8.92 1.15
N GLU A 189 16.53 -9.88 0.67
CA GLU A 189 17.37 -9.67 -0.50
C GLU A 189 16.53 -9.33 -1.74
N SER A 190 17.12 -8.55 -2.64
CA SER A 190 16.36 -7.96 -3.78
C SER A 190 15.70 -9.01 -4.68
N ASP A 191 16.38 -10.13 -4.91
CA ASP A 191 15.89 -11.25 -5.71
C ASP A 191 14.77 -12.05 -5.01
N LYS A 192 14.60 -11.89 -3.69
CA LYS A 192 13.58 -12.55 -2.87
C LYS A 192 12.36 -11.70 -2.62
N LEU A 193 12.38 -10.40 -2.98
CA LEU A 193 11.32 -9.47 -2.61
C LEU A 193 9.93 -9.91 -3.09
N MET A 194 9.80 -10.24 -4.37
CA MET A 194 8.48 -10.62 -4.92
C MET A 194 8.06 -12.01 -4.46
N GLU A 195 8.97 -12.94 -4.25
CA GLU A 195 8.68 -14.25 -3.65
C GLU A 195 8.08 -14.07 -2.25
N GLU A 196 8.68 -13.23 -1.43
CA GLU A 196 8.21 -12.95 -0.07
C GLU A 196 6.86 -12.22 -0.06
N ALA A 197 6.69 -11.20 -0.91
CA ALA A 197 5.43 -10.48 -1.02
C ALA A 197 4.27 -11.39 -1.46
N ILE A 198 4.51 -12.27 -2.42
CA ILE A 198 3.54 -13.26 -2.88
C ILE A 198 3.27 -14.32 -1.78
N SER A 199 4.30 -14.76 -1.06
CA SER A 199 4.15 -15.71 0.06
C SER A 199 3.24 -15.14 1.15
N LEU A 200 3.46 -13.88 1.54
CA LEU A 200 2.60 -13.19 2.52
C LEU A 200 1.18 -13.01 1.99
N ALA A 201 1.03 -12.63 0.73
CA ALA A 201 -0.30 -12.49 0.10
C ALA A 201 -1.04 -13.83 0.04
N LEU A 202 -0.34 -14.94 -0.25
CA LEU A 202 -0.91 -16.29 -0.21
C LEU A 202 -1.31 -16.69 1.21
N GLU A 203 -0.53 -16.34 2.22
CA GLU A 203 -0.87 -16.60 3.62
C GLU A 203 -2.16 -15.86 4.01
N ILE A 204 -2.29 -14.59 3.65
CA ILE A 204 -3.50 -13.79 3.87
C ILE A 204 -4.69 -14.40 3.10
N SER A 205 -4.51 -14.78 1.84
CA SER A 205 -5.58 -15.28 0.98
C SER A 205 -6.15 -16.63 1.41
N LYS A 206 -5.44 -17.39 2.26
CA LYS A 206 -5.94 -18.63 2.87
C LYS A 206 -7.01 -18.40 3.94
N ASN A 207 -7.12 -17.18 4.46
CA ASN A 207 -8.12 -16.83 5.47
C ASN A 207 -9.45 -16.43 4.81
N ALA A 208 -10.54 -16.48 5.59
CA ALA A 208 -11.87 -16.11 5.15
C ALA A 208 -11.90 -14.64 4.68
N PRO A 209 -12.25 -14.36 3.41
CA PRO A 209 -12.08 -13.01 2.84
C PRO A 209 -12.87 -11.94 3.57
N ILE A 210 -14.14 -12.22 3.90
CA ILE A 210 -15.00 -11.27 4.60
C ILE A 210 -14.41 -10.95 5.99
N ALA A 211 -13.87 -11.94 6.70
CA ALA A 211 -13.24 -11.73 8.00
C ALA A 211 -11.99 -10.84 7.90
N VAL A 212 -11.14 -11.07 6.88
CA VAL A 212 -9.95 -10.23 6.62
C VAL A 212 -10.37 -8.79 6.30
N GLN A 213 -11.38 -8.60 5.44
CA GLN A 213 -11.89 -7.29 5.06
C GLN A 213 -12.48 -6.54 6.26
N GLN A 214 -13.28 -7.22 7.08
CA GLN A 214 -13.89 -6.62 8.27
C GLN A 214 -12.84 -6.30 9.34
N SER A 215 -11.79 -7.11 9.46
CA SER A 215 -10.65 -6.80 10.35
C SER A 215 -9.92 -5.54 9.90
N LYS A 216 -9.62 -5.41 8.59
CA LYS A 216 -9.03 -4.18 8.04
C LYS A 216 -9.93 -2.97 8.30
N PHE A 217 -11.22 -3.08 8.01
CA PHE A 217 -12.18 -2.02 8.26
C PHE A 217 -12.20 -1.59 9.73
N ALA A 218 -12.29 -2.55 10.66
CA ALA A 218 -12.35 -2.26 12.09
C ALA A 218 -11.05 -1.61 12.60
N ILE A 219 -9.89 -2.08 12.15
CA ILE A 219 -8.59 -1.51 12.53
C ILE A 219 -8.45 -0.09 12.00
N ASN A 220 -8.63 0.13 10.69
CA ASN A 220 -8.41 1.44 10.07
C ASN A 220 -9.33 2.51 10.67
N ASN A 221 -10.63 2.20 10.79
CA ASN A 221 -11.61 3.17 11.30
C ASN A 221 -11.56 3.30 12.84
N GLY A 222 -11.25 2.22 13.56
CA GLY A 222 -11.11 2.24 15.00
C GLY A 222 -9.94 3.08 15.50
N MET A 223 -8.83 3.12 14.74
CA MET A 223 -7.67 3.96 15.07
C MET A 223 -7.91 5.46 14.89
N GLU A 224 -8.98 5.85 14.20
CA GLU A 224 -9.34 7.27 13.99
C GLU A 224 -10.31 7.83 15.06
N CYS A 225 -10.72 6.99 16.04
CA CYS A 225 -11.67 7.41 17.07
C CYS A 225 -11.28 6.91 18.48
N SER A 226 -12.03 7.36 19.50
CA SER A 226 -11.82 6.88 20.87
C SER A 226 -12.20 5.41 21.01
N LEU A 227 -11.58 4.68 21.94
CA LEU A 227 -11.85 3.26 22.20
C LEU A 227 -13.35 2.98 22.45
N GLY A 228 -14.05 3.92 23.12
CA GLY A 228 -15.48 3.81 23.37
C GLY A 228 -16.35 3.82 22.10
N ILE A 229 -15.85 4.40 21.00
CA ILE A 229 -16.48 4.37 19.67
C ILE A 229 -15.94 3.19 18.84
N ALA A 230 -14.66 2.89 18.97
CA ALA A 230 -14.01 1.83 18.21
C ALA A 230 -14.58 0.44 18.53
N LEU A 231 -14.83 0.11 19.81
CA LEU A 231 -15.38 -1.19 20.21
C LEU A 231 -16.79 -1.49 19.65
N PRO A 232 -17.77 -0.57 19.70
CA PRO A 232 -19.03 -0.71 18.97
C PRO A 232 -18.87 -0.91 17.46
N LEU A 233 -17.89 -0.22 16.83
CA LEU A 233 -17.60 -0.35 15.40
C LEU A 233 -17.02 -1.75 15.09
N GLU A 234 -16.09 -2.26 15.91
CA GLU A 234 -15.60 -3.63 15.82
C GLU A 234 -16.73 -4.65 15.96
N SER A 235 -17.65 -4.44 16.91
CA SER A 235 -18.82 -5.30 17.09
C SER A 235 -19.69 -5.34 15.81
N LYS A 236 -19.88 -4.20 15.15
CA LYS A 236 -20.62 -4.16 13.87
C LYS A 236 -19.88 -4.87 12.74
N ALA A 237 -18.56 -4.71 12.66
CA ALA A 237 -17.74 -5.44 11.70
C ALA A 237 -17.80 -6.96 11.96
N TYR A 238 -17.79 -7.38 13.23
CA TYR A 238 -17.93 -8.79 13.61
C TYR A 238 -19.31 -9.36 13.23
N GLU A 239 -20.41 -8.62 13.45
CA GLU A 239 -21.78 -9.03 13.08
C GLU A 239 -21.87 -9.44 11.60
N ILE A 240 -21.14 -8.76 10.69
CA ILE A 240 -21.11 -9.09 9.26
C ILE A 240 -20.54 -10.49 9.00
N THR A 241 -19.64 -10.98 9.85
CA THR A 241 -19.02 -12.30 9.70
C THR A 241 -19.93 -13.44 10.20
N ILE A 242 -20.89 -13.16 11.09
CA ILE A 242 -21.71 -14.20 11.77
C ILE A 242 -22.54 -15.04 10.77
N PRO A 243 -23.28 -14.48 9.79
CA PRO A 243 -24.11 -15.26 8.89
C PRO A 243 -23.33 -15.95 7.78
N THR A 244 -22.01 -15.66 7.60
CA THR A 244 -21.24 -16.13 6.44
C THR A 244 -21.15 -17.65 6.36
N TYR A 245 -21.07 -18.17 5.14
CA TYR A 245 -20.69 -19.55 4.86
C TYR A 245 -19.33 -19.86 5.48
N ASP A 246 -18.35 -18.97 5.32
CA ASP A 246 -16.96 -19.19 5.73
C ASP A 246 -16.83 -19.40 7.25
N ARG A 247 -17.62 -18.69 8.06
CA ARG A 247 -17.65 -18.91 9.50
C ARG A 247 -18.17 -20.33 9.85
N LYS A 248 -19.23 -20.78 9.18
CA LYS A 248 -19.80 -22.12 9.39
C LYS A 248 -18.82 -23.20 8.93
N GLU A 249 -18.20 -23.00 7.76
CA GLU A 249 -17.17 -23.87 7.21
C GLU A 249 -15.95 -23.98 8.14
N ALA A 250 -15.49 -22.87 8.70
CA ALA A 250 -14.38 -22.88 9.66
C ALA A 250 -14.65 -23.77 10.87
N LEU A 251 -15.86 -23.70 11.45
CA LEU A 251 -16.27 -24.53 12.58
C LEU A 251 -16.38 -26.01 12.21
N ALA A 252 -16.94 -26.32 11.04
CA ALA A 252 -17.04 -27.68 10.54
C ALA A 252 -15.65 -28.28 10.27
N ALA A 253 -14.79 -27.54 9.56
CA ALA A 253 -13.43 -27.95 9.25
C ALA A 253 -12.59 -28.19 10.50
N PHE A 254 -12.74 -27.33 11.53
CA PHE A 254 -12.08 -27.51 12.84
C PHE A 254 -12.53 -28.82 13.53
N SER A 255 -13.84 -29.08 13.57
CA SER A 255 -14.41 -30.31 14.15
C SER A 255 -13.92 -31.55 13.40
N GLU A 256 -13.84 -31.50 12.08
CA GLU A 256 -13.43 -32.58 11.19
C GLU A 256 -11.90 -32.72 11.03
N LYS A 257 -11.12 -31.82 11.66
CA LYS A 257 -9.64 -31.78 11.57
C LYS A 257 -9.12 -31.65 10.11
N ARG A 258 -9.80 -30.93 9.27
CA ARG A 258 -9.42 -30.63 7.88
C ARG A 258 -9.17 -29.13 7.67
N LYS A 259 -8.56 -28.79 6.54
CA LYS A 259 -8.45 -27.39 6.12
C LYS A 259 -9.81 -26.86 5.66
N PRO A 260 -10.20 -25.62 6.04
CA PRO A 260 -11.42 -25.00 5.54
C PRO A 260 -11.30 -24.62 4.06
N ASN A 261 -12.44 -24.59 3.38
CA ASN A 261 -12.56 -24.11 2.00
C ASN A 261 -13.41 -22.85 1.96
N PHE A 262 -12.77 -21.70 2.11
CA PHE A 262 -13.43 -20.39 2.16
C PHE A 262 -13.86 -19.92 0.77
N LYS A 263 -15.08 -19.40 0.68
CA LYS A 263 -15.70 -18.92 -0.56
C LYS A 263 -15.90 -17.41 -0.60
N GLY A 264 -15.87 -16.73 0.54
CA GLY A 264 -16.12 -15.30 0.64
C GLY A 264 -17.59 -14.92 0.54
N ILE A 265 -18.47 -15.77 0.99
CA ILE A 265 -19.93 -15.57 0.99
C ILE A 265 -20.57 -15.89 2.35
#